data_7d4611b2bea68e3d98fd19466b099f88
#
_entry.id   7d4611b2bea68e3d98fd19466b099f88
#
_cell.length_a   1.000
_cell.length_b   1.000
_cell.length_c   1.000
_cell.angle_alpha   90.00
_cell.angle_beta   90.00
_cell.angle_gamma   90.00
#
_symmetry.space_group_name_H-M   'P 1'
#
loop_
_entity.id
_entity.type
_entity.pdbx_description
1 polymer ?
#
loop_
_entity_poly.entity_id
_entity_poly.type
_entity_poly.pdbx_seq_one_letter_code
_entity_poly.pdbx_strand_id
1 'polypeptide(L)'
;MTKTVWVLGMLMALAGCSSSGSQHNEPKFDKIQAAEARIALGLGYLNSDRYQQAQQNLQQARQYAPNYYRTSLSMAYYQQRVGENDKADRLYQKALAQASEKGDVYNNYGVFLCEQQRFAAANDAFLQAVVQPYYHRVSDSYENAAFCQLKAGHVERAKALFSKAADHDPLNVRAGLQLAKLEIDTGQVAEAVARIKRLHQRVGVQPAGLLLLVKAYQQQGYTERAAHDAQRLAQRFPESKEYQLYLANEY
;
A
#
# COMPACT_ATOMS: atom_id res chain seq x y z
N MET A 1 -84.89 -23.51 53.86
CA MET A 1 -83.78 -24.25 53.23
C MET A 1 -83.01 -23.23 52.36
N THR A 2 -82.07 -22.52 52.97
CA THR A 2 -81.34 -21.42 52.31
C THR A 2 -79.86 -21.81 52.28
N LYS A 3 -79.34 -21.93 51.08
CA LYS A 3 -77.90 -22.22 50.78
C LYS A 3 -77.15 -20.90 50.64
N THR A 4 -76.30 -20.61 51.61
CA THR A 4 -75.40 -19.48 51.56
C THR A 4 -74.16 -19.83 50.72
N VAL A 5 -73.87 -19.05 49.64
CA VAL A 5 -72.68 -19.19 48.79
C VAL A 5 -71.67 -18.13 49.27
N TRP A 6 -70.52 -18.62 49.71
CA TRP A 6 -69.37 -17.79 50.03
C TRP A 6 -68.59 -17.49 48.75
N VAL A 7 -68.45 -16.18 48.39
CA VAL A 7 -67.56 -15.74 47.30
C VAL A 7 -66.25 -15.33 47.93
N LEU A 8 -65.21 -16.12 47.72
CA LEU A 8 -63.84 -15.80 48.07
C LEU A 8 -63.27 -14.83 47.03
N GLY A 9 -63.07 -13.55 47.46
CA GLY A 9 -62.36 -12.55 46.65
C GLY A 9 -60.86 -12.81 46.61
N MET A 10 -60.32 -13.09 45.43
CA MET A 10 -58.90 -13.28 45.18
C MET A 10 -58.27 -11.91 44.82
N LEU A 11 -57.59 -11.28 45.78
CA LEU A 11 -56.76 -10.09 45.52
C LEU A 11 -55.51 -10.52 44.72
N MET A 12 -55.44 -10.16 43.46
CA MET A 12 -54.22 -10.22 42.66
C MET A 12 -53.34 -9.01 43.01
N ALA A 13 -52.24 -9.25 43.70
CA ALA A 13 -51.15 -8.28 43.87
C ALA A 13 -50.39 -8.16 42.57
N LEU A 14 -50.54 -7.03 41.85
CA LEU A 14 -49.73 -6.64 40.71
C LEU A 14 -48.33 -6.24 41.24
N ALA A 15 -47.38 -7.20 41.20
CA ALA A 15 -45.98 -6.91 41.38
C ALA A 15 -45.48 -6.14 40.12
N GLY A 16 -45.43 -4.82 40.22
CA GLY A 16 -44.78 -3.98 39.19
C GLY A 16 -43.29 -4.30 39.13
N CYS A 17 -42.83 -4.90 38.01
CA CYS A 17 -41.42 -4.93 37.66
C CYS A 17 -40.96 -3.50 37.44
N SER A 18 -40.30 -2.92 38.43
CA SER A 18 -39.49 -1.71 38.24
C SER A 18 -38.26 -2.16 37.38
N SER A 19 -38.33 -1.96 36.07
CA SER A 19 -37.15 -2.01 35.22
C SER A 19 -36.24 -0.88 35.65
N SER A 20 -35.19 -1.23 36.44
CA SER A 20 -34.03 -0.37 36.64
C SER A 20 -33.49 -0.06 35.25
N GLY A 21 -33.66 1.21 34.84
CA GLY A 21 -33.12 1.72 33.58
C GLY A 21 -31.58 1.56 33.60
N SER A 22 -31.09 0.49 32.98
CA SER A 22 -29.72 0.47 32.51
C SER A 22 -29.60 1.66 31.57
N GLN A 23 -28.83 2.66 31.97
CA GLN A 23 -28.40 3.72 31.06
C GLN A 23 -27.65 2.98 29.93
N HIS A 24 -28.32 2.65 28.84
CA HIS A 24 -27.70 2.37 27.58
C HIS A 24 -26.94 3.66 27.20
N ASN A 25 -25.65 3.71 27.51
CA ASN A 25 -24.76 4.60 26.84
C ASN A 25 -24.85 4.24 25.35
N GLU A 26 -25.73 4.92 24.63
CA GLU A 26 -25.72 4.82 23.17
C GLU A 26 -24.29 5.12 22.72
N PRO A 27 -23.68 4.23 21.89
CA PRO A 27 -22.31 4.45 21.44
C PRO A 27 -22.24 5.81 20.76
N LYS A 28 -21.51 6.73 21.39
CA LYS A 28 -21.33 8.08 20.87
C LYS A 28 -20.77 7.97 19.46
N PHE A 29 -21.46 8.55 18.47
CA PHE A 29 -21.04 8.51 17.07
C PHE A 29 -19.61 9.04 16.91
N ASP A 30 -18.68 8.17 16.53
CA ASP A 30 -17.27 8.51 16.31
C ASP A 30 -17.10 9.01 14.87
N LYS A 31 -16.92 10.31 14.73
CA LYS A 31 -16.74 10.97 13.43
C LYS A 31 -15.47 10.52 12.72
N ILE A 32 -14.39 10.22 13.46
CA ILE A 32 -13.13 9.76 12.87
C ILE A 32 -13.31 8.34 12.33
N GLN A 33 -13.89 7.44 13.14
CA GLN A 33 -14.17 6.07 12.70
C GLN A 33 -15.11 6.05 11.48
N ALA A 34 -16.15 6.89 11.48
CA ALA A 34 -17.04 7.01 10.33
C ALA A 34 -16.31 7.55 9.09
N ALA A 35 -15.42 8.52 9.25
CA ALA A 35 -14.59 9.03 8.16
C ALA A 35 -13.65 7.95 7.61
N GLU A 36 -12.99 7.15 8.48
CA GLU A 36 -12.13 6.04 8.08
C GLU A 36 -12.88 4.99 7.25
N ALA A 37 -14.08 4.59 7.69
CA ALA A 37 -14.91 3.66 6.93
C ALA A 37 -15.25 4.21 5.52
N ARG A 38 -15.55 5.49 5.41
CA ARG A 38 -15.82 6.14 4.12
C ARG A 38 -14.56 6.29 3.26
N ILE A 39 -13.40 6.57 3.85
CA ILE A 39 -12.11 6.57 3.15
C ILE A 39 -11.84 5.18 2.57
N ALA A 40 -11.96 4.13 3.37
CA ALA A 40 -11.72 2.77 2.91
C ALA A 40 -12.62 2.38 1.71
N LEU A 41 -13.93 2.68 1.80
CA LEU A 41 -14.86 2.47 0.69
C LEU A 41 -14.50 3.31 -0.54
N GLY A 42 -14.19 4.59 -0.35
CA GLY A 42 -13.81 5.50 -1.42
C GLY A 42 -12.56 5.05 -2.16
N LEU A 43 -11.52 4.64 -1.44
CA LEU A 43 -10.28 4.11 -2.03
C LEU A 43 -10.52 2.75 -2.73
N GLY A 44 -11.37 1.89 -2.16
CA GLY A 44 -11.78 0.63 -2.81
C GLY A 44 -12.48 0.86 -4.15
N TYR A 45 -13.40 1.82 -4.21
CA TYR A 45 -14.04 2.22 -5.47
C TYR A 45 -13.05 2.83 -6.46
N LEU A 46 -12.11 3.65 -5.98
CA LEU A 46 -11.08 4.27 -6.82
C LEU A 46 -10.15 3.22 -7.46
N ASN A 47 -9.80 2.18 -6.72
CA ASN A 47 -8.99 1.07 -7.23
C ASN A 47 -9.72 0.22 -8.28
N SER A 48 -11.05 0.31 -8.35
CA SER A 48 -11.91 -0.36 -9.33
C SER A 48 -12.39 0.60 -10.42
N ASP A 49 -11.75 1.78 -10.57
CA ASP A 49 -12.06 2.87 -11.51
C ASP A 49 -13.51 3.40 -11.42
N ARG A 50 -14.17 3.16 -10.28
CA ARG A 50 -15.52 3.64 -10.00
C ARG A 50 -15.48 5.05 -9.40
N TYR A 51 -15.07 6.03 -10.21
CA TYR A 51 -14.73 7.39 -9.77
C TYR A 51 -15.88 8.13 -9.09
N GLN A 52 -17.12 7.96 -9.55
CA GLN A 52 -18.28 8.63 -8.95
C GLN A 52 -18.56 8.16 -7.53
N GLN A 53 -18.53 6.82 -7.30
CA GLN A 53 -18.73 6.25 -5.97
C GLN A 53 -17.55 6.58 -5.03
N ALA A 54 -16.33 6.61 -5.58
CA ALA A 54 -15.15 7.05 -4.83
C ALA A 54 -15.33 8.49 -4.33
N GLN A 55 -15.71 9.41 -5.22
CA GLN A 55 -15.93 10.82 -4.88
C GLN A 55 -16.99 10.99 -3.79
N GLN A 56 -18.14 10.33 -3.93
CA GLN A 56 -19.23 10.42 -2.95
C GLN A 56 -18.78 10.00 -1.54
N ASN A 57 -18.08 8.86 -1.45
CA ASN A 57 -17.60 8.35 -0.16
C ASN A 57 -16.52 9.26 0.44
N LEU A 58 -15.56 9.73 -0.35
CA LEU A 58 -14.50 10.61 0.13
C LEU A 58 -15.03 11.99 0.52
N GLN A 59 -16.06 12.53 -0.17
CA GLN A 59 -16.76 13.74 0.24
C GLN A 59 -17.48 13.55 1.57
N GLN A 60 -18.14 12.41 1.77
CA GLN A 60 -18.81 12.10 3.04
C GLN A 60 -17.81 11.93 4.18
N ALA A 61 -16.64 11.31 3.94
CA ALA A 61 -15.55 11.27 4.91
C ALA A 61 -15.14 12.67 5.36
N ARG A 62 -15.00 13.62 4.40
CA ARG A 62 -14.67 15.02 4.70
C ARG A 62 -15.78 15.75 5.49
N GLN A 63 -17.05 15.40 5.29
CA GLN A 63 -18.15 15.94 6.09
C GLN A 63 -18.07 15.47 7.55
N TYR A 64 -17.73 14.21 7.78
CA TYR A 64 -17.57 13.68 9.14
C TYR A 64 -16.36 14.27 9.87
N ALA A 65 -15.21 14.39 9.20
CA ALA A 65 -13.96 14.82 9.80
C ALA A 65 -13.16 15.78 8.89
N PRO A 66 -13.58 17.07 8.73
CA PRO A 66 -13.00 18.00 7.76
C PRO A 66 -11.54 18.38 8.05
N ASN A 67 -11.10 18.26 9.31
CA ASN A 67 -9.74 18.59 9.76
C ASN A 67 -8.85 17.33 9.95
N TYR A 68 -9.38 16.16 9.67
CA TYR A 68 -8.62 14.92 9.74
C TYR A 68 -7.77 14.76 8.49
N TYR A 69 -6.44 14.67 8.65
CA TYR A 69 -5.49 14.70 7.53
C TYR A 69 -5.76 13.61 6.48
N ARG A 70 -6.24 12.41 6.90
CA ARG A 70 -6.51 11.32 5.97
C ARG A 70 -7.67 11.61 5.03
N THR A 71 -8.63 12.47 5.41
CA THR A 71 -9.67 12.92 4.47
C THR A 71 -9.09 13.83 3.38
N SER A 72 -8.13 14.68 3.73
CA SER A 72 -7.41 15.52 2.75
C SER A 72 -6.49 14.67 1.86
N LEU A 73 -5.76 13.73 2.46
CA LEU A 73 -4.84 12.82 1.76
C LEU A 73 -5.58 11.92 0.74
N SER A 74 -6.67 11.28 1.14
CA SER A 74 -7.44 10.41 0.25
C SER A 74 -8.14 11.17 -0.87
N MET A 75 -8.61 12.41 -0.58
CA MET A 75 -9.15 13.28 -1.61
C MET A 75 -8.06 13.80 -2.57
N ALA A 76 -6.83 14.04 -2.07
CA ALA A 76 -5.68 14.37 -2.91
C ALA A 76 -5.40 13.26 -3.92
N TYR A 77 -5.35 12.02 -3.43
CA TYR A 77 -5.15 10.85 -4.29
C TYR A 77 -6.30 10.67 -5.30
N TYR A 78 -7.55 10.91 -4.91
CA TYR A 78 -8.67 10.92 -5.85
C TYR A 78 -8.46 11.98 -6.95
N GLN A 79 -8.12 13.23 -6.58
CA GLN A 79 -7.91 14.31 -7.56
C GLN A 79 -6.75 13.98 -8.52
N GLN A 80 -5.66 13.38 -8.02
CA GLN A 80 -4.56 12.88 -8.84
C GLN A 80 -5.04 11.84 -9.87
N ARG A 81 -5.86 10.86 -9.43
CA ARG A 81 -6.37 9.80 -10.30
C ARG A 81 -7.32 10.31 -11.40
N VAL A 82 -8.02 11.41 -11.17
CA VAL A 82 -8.89 12.05 -12.18
C VAL A 82 -8.20 13.18 -12.96
N GLY A 83 -6.89 13.38 -12.77
CA GLY A 83 -6.07 14.34 -13.52
C GLY A 83 -6.18 15.78 -13.04
N GLU A 84 -6.84 16.05 -11.93
CA GLU A 84 -7.00 17.39 -11.35
C GLU A 84 -5.78 17.77 -10.49
N ASN A 85 -4.62 17.87 -11.14
CA ASN A 85 -3.31 17.95 -10.49
C ASN A 85 -3.16 19.16 -9.55
N ASP A 86 -3.67 20.34 -9.92
CA ASP A 86 -3.61 21.52 -9.06
C ASP A 86 -4.45 21.37 -7.77
N LYS A 87 -5.58 20.66 -7.87
CA LYS A 87 -6.39 20.33 -6.69
C LYS A 87 -5.71 19.29 -5.81
N ALA A 88 -5.08 18.29 -6.43
CA ALA A 88 -4.31 17.27 -5.74
C ALA A 88 -3.15 17.90 -4.95
N ASP A 89 -2.35 18.78 -5.58
CA ASP A 89 -1.21 19.44 -4.93
C ASP A 89 -1.64 20.22 -3.69
N ARG A 90 -2.68 21.06 -3.80
CA ARG A 90 -3.23 21.80 -2.65
C ARG A 90 -3.73 20.89 -1.53
N LEU A 91 -4.34 19.76 -1.86
CA LEU A 91 -4.84 18.81 -0.87
C LEU A 91 -3.72 18.02 -0.18
N TYR A 92 -2.64 17.67 -0.89
CA TYR A 92 -1.44 17.08 -0.28
C TYR A 92 -0.80 18.06 0.71
N GLN A 93 -0.63 19.32 0.34
CA GLN A 93 -0.10 20.36 1.23
C GLN A 93 -1.01 20.57 2.45
N LYS A 94 -2.34 20.57 2.25
CA LYS A 94 -3.32 20.64 3.36
C LYS A 94 -3.17 19.43 4.30
N ALA A 95 -3.03 18.21 3.76
CA ALA A 95 -2.81 17.01 4.57
C ALA A 95 -1.52 17.10 5.39
N LEU A 96 -0.43 17.61 4.81
CA LEU A 96 0.84 17.86 5.52
C LEU A 96 0.68 18.88 6.67
N ALA A 97 -0.14 19.91 6.49
CA ALA A 97 -0.42 20.88 7.53
C ALA A 97 -1.29 20.31 8.68
N GLN A 98 -2.14 19.34 8.38
CA GLN A 98 -3.06 18.72 9.34
C GLN A 98 -2.48 17.52 10.07
N ALA A 99 -1.50 16.81 9.50
CA ALA A 99 -0.94 15.59 10.05
C ALA A 99 0.00 15.86 11.21
N SER A 100 -0.16 15.11 12.32
CA SER A 100 0.83 14.99 13.40
C SER A 100 1.99 14.08 13.00
N GLU A 101 1.64 12.95 12.35
CA GLU A 101 2.59 12.01 11.77
C GLU A 101 2.54 12.14 10.25
N LYS A 102 3.64 12.59 9.66
CA LYS A 102 3.67 13.05 8.26
C LYS A 102 4.24 12.04 7.28
N GLY A 103 4.77 10.90 7.74
CA GLY A 103 5.49 9.94 6.91
C GLY A 103 4.68 9.46 5.70
N ASP A 104 3.46 8.97 5.93
CA ASP A 104 2.57 8.53 4.83
C ASP A 104 2.19 9.68 3.89
N VAL A 105 1.98 10.88 4.43
CA VAL A 105 1.61 12.03 3.60
C VAL A 105 2.76 12.43 2.69
N TYR A 106 3.99 12.52 3.25
CA TYR A 106 5.19 12.82 2.47
C TYR A 106 5.45 11.76 1.39
N ASN A 107 5.31 10.47 1.72
CA ASN A 107 5.49 9.39 0.75
C ASN A 107 4.50 9.49 -0.42
N ASN A 108 3.21 9.66 -0.13
CA ASN A 108 2.19 9.80 -1.17
C ASN A 108 2.36 11.08 -2.00
N TYR A 109 2.73 12.19 -1.35
CA TYR A 109 3.02 13.44 -2.06
C TYR A 109 4.26 13.30 -2.94
N GLY A 110 5.30 12.57 -2.49
CA GLY A 110 6.47 12.24 -3.30
C GLY A 110 6.12 11.47 -4.57
N VAL A 111 5.22 10.48 -4.47
CA VAL A 111 4.71 9.73 -5.63
C VAL A 111 4.00 10.67 -6.62
N PHE A 112 3.10 11.51 -6.13
CA PHE A 112 2.41 12.51 -6.95
C PHE A 112 3.39 13.45 -7.65
N LEU A 113 4.35 14.04 -6.92
CA LEU A 113 5.37 14.93 -7.48
C LEU A 113 6.21 14.25 -8.55
N CYS A 114 6.54 12.98 -8.35
CA CYS A 114 7.26 12.17 -9.32
C CYS A 114 6.45 11.94 -10.62
N GLU A 115 5.16 11.69 -10.51
CA GLU A 115 4.27 11.58 -11.68
C GLU A 115 4.18 12.88 -12.45
N GLN A 116 4.24 14.03 -11.76
CA GLN A 116 4.31 15.36 -12.37
C GLN A 116 5.72 15.73 -12.86
N GLN A 117 6.67 14.79 -12.88
CA GLN A 117 8.08 14.99 -13.26
C GLN A 117 8.83 16.03 -12.41
N ARG A 118 8.30 16.36 -11.23
CA ARG A 118 8.94 17.26 -10.24
C ARG A 118 9.93 16.47 -9.40
N PHE A 119 10.93 15.86 -10.05
CA PHE A 119 11.81 14.83 -9.48
C PHE A 119 12.59 15.29 -8.25
N ALA A 120 13.10 16.53 -8.24
CA ALA A 120 13.81 17.06 -7.08
C ALA A 120 12.88 17.15 -5.86
N ALA A 121 11.71 17.78 -6.01
CA ALA A 121 10.72 17.89 -4.93
C ALA A 121 10.18 16.51 -4.48
N ALA A 122 10.02 15.57 -5.41
CA ALA A 122 9.65 14.19 -5.08
C ALA A 122 10.70 13.52 -4.19
N ASN A 123 11.98 13.64 -4.55
CA ASN A 123 13.07 13.09 -3.76
C ASN A 123 13.09 13.68 -2.35
N ASP A 124 12.93 15.01 -2.21
CA ASP A 124 12.90 15.67 -0.91
C ASP A 124 11.70 15.17 -0.07
N ALA A 125 10.52 15.00 -0.69
CA ALA A 125 9.36 14.45 0.00
C ALA A 125 9.61 13.02 0.51
N PHE A 126 10.18 12.13 -0.30
CA PHE A 126 10.53 10.78 0.14
C PHE A 126 11.55 10.78 1.29
N LEU A 127 12.57 11.64 1.21
CA LEU A 127 13.56 11.78 2.30
C LEU A 127 12.92 12.35 3.57
N GLN A 128 11.96 13.27 3.45
CA GLN A 128 11.18 13.72 4.60
C GLN A 128 10.31 12.61 5.18
N ALA A 129 9.77 11.69 4.38
CA ALA A 129 9.01 10.55 4.89
C ALA A 129 9.87 9.64 5.78
N VAL A 130 11.07 9.28 5.32
CA VAL A 130 11.92 8.28 6.02
C VAL A 130 12.51 8.78 7.33
N VAL A 131 12.58 10.09 7.55
CA VAL A 131 13.08 10.68 8.80
C VAL A 131 11.97 10.96 9.82
N GLN A 132 10.69 10.70 9.48
CA GLN A 132 9.60 10.92 10.42
C GLN A 132 9.66 9.90 11.56
N PRO A 133 9.46 10.33 12.82
CA PRO A 133 9.36 9.41 13.96
C PRO A 133 8.14 8.47 13.75
N TYR A 134 8.29 7.21 14.20
CA TYR A 134 7.26 6.17 14.13
C TYR A 134 6.79 5.79 12.72
N TYR A 135 7.49 6.23 11.66
CA TYR A 135 7.15 5.84 10.31
C TYR A 135 7.68 4.44 9.98
N HIS A 136 6.77 3.48 9.78
CA HIS A 136 7.12 2.07 9.60
C HIS A 136 7.34 1.66 8.13
N ARG A 137 6.98 2.52 7.17
CA ARG A 137 7.07 2.21 5.73
C ARG A 137 8.30 2.82 5.06
N VAL A 138 9.42 2.80 5.77
CA VAL A 138 10.70 3.38 5.30
C VAL A 138 11.18 2.71 4.02
N SER A 139 11.10 1.37 3.95
CA SER A 139 11.45 0.58 2.76
C SER A 139 10.64 1.00 1.53
N ASP A 140 9.31 1.16 1.69
CA ASP A 140 8.42 1.60 0.60
C ASP A 140 8.81 2.99 0.08
N SER A 141 9.17 3.92 0.97
CA SER A 141 9.56 5.28 0.57
C SER A 141 10.89 5.28 -0.20
N TYR A 142 11.87 4.50 0.23
CA TYR A 142 13.11 4.34 -0.54
C TYR A 142 12.86 3.66 -1.89
N GLU A 143 11.99 2.65 -1.95
CA GLU A 143 11.59 2.00 -3.20
C GLU A 143 10.93 2.99 -4.16
N ASN A 144 9.95 3.78 -3.68
CA ASN A 144 9.28 4.80 -4.48
C ASN A 144 10.26 5.87 -4.98
N ALA A 145 11.18 6.33 -4.11
CA ALA A 145 12.25 7.25 -4.48
C ALA A 145 13.15 6.65 -5.57
N ALA A 146 13.51 5.36 -5.46
CA ALA A 146 14.32 4.66 -6.45
C ALA A 146 13.64 4.62 -7.82
N PHE A 147 12.36 4.24 -7.87
CA PHE A 147 11.58 4.27 -9.12
C PHE A 147 11.49 5.69 -9.70
N CYS A 148 11.36 6.69 -8.85
CA CYS A 148 11.36 8.09 -9.28
C CYS A 148 12.70 8.50 -9.89
N GLN A 149 13.83 8.08 -9.31
CA GLN A 149 15.15 8.34 -9.87
C GLN A 149 15.36 7.61 -11.20
N LEU A 150 14.80 6.41 -11.39
CA LEU A 150 14.81 5.73 -12.70
C LEU A 150 14.05 6.53 -13.77
N LYS A 151 12.87 7.06 -13.43
CA LYS A 151 12.11 7.93 -14.34
C LYS A 151 12.89 9.20 -14.71
N ALA A 152 13.70 9.71 -13.80
CA ALA A 152 14.58 10.84 -14.01
C ALA A 152 15.88 10.51 -14.77
N GLY A 153 16.14 9.23 -15.10
CA GLY A 153 17.36 8.76 -15.75
C GLY A 153 18.56 8.58 -14.85
N HIS A 154 18.39 8.68 -13.53
CA HIS A 154 19.48 8.64 -12.55
C HIS A 154 19.71 7.21 -12.02
N VAL A 155 20.25 6.31 -12.83
CA VAL A 155 20.39 4.87 -12.54
C VAL A 155 21.19 4.60 -11.25
N GLU A 156 22.34 5.24 -11.05
CA GLU A 156 23.18 4.99 -9.87
C GLU A 156 22.49 5.43 -8.57
N ARG A 157 21.75 6.55 -8.61
CA ARG A 157 20.94 6.99 -7.46
C ARG A 157 19.82 5.99 -7.17
N ALA A 158 19.17 5.47 -8.21
CA ALA A 158 18.13 4.47 -8.05
C ALA A 158 18.68 3.17 -7.42
N LYS A 159 19.86 2.69 -7.85
CA LYS A 159 20.53 1.52 -7.25
C LYS A 159 20.78 1.74 -5.75
N ALA A 160 21.33 2.89 -5.39
CA ALA A 160 21.60 3.22 -3.98
C ALA A 160 20.30 3.25 -3.14
N LEU A 161 19.19 3.75 -3.70
CA LEU A 161 17.91 3.82 -3.00
C LEU A 161 17.23 2.44 -2.91
N PHE A 162 17.29 1.60 -3.95
CA PHE A 162 16.82 0.20 -3.87
C PHE A 162 17.64 -0.61 -2.86
N SER A 163 18.95 -0.36 -2.75
CA SER A 163 19.76 -1.00 -1.69
C SER A 163 19.25 -0.61 -0.31
N LYS A 164 19.02 0.68 -0.05
CA LYS A 164 18.44 1.14 1.21
C LYS A 164 17.07 0.52 1.48
N ALA A 165 16.20 0.42 0.47
CA ALA A 165 14.90 -0.24 0.62
C ALA A 165 15.05 -1.71 1.06
N ALA A 166 15.96 -2.46 0.41
CA ALA A 166 16.24 -3.86 0.75
C ALA A 166 16.96 -4.03 2.10
N ASP A 167 17.73 -3.04 2.57
CA ASP A 167 18.37 -3.03 3.88
C ASP A 167 17.34 -2.81 5.00
N HIS A 168 16.34 -1.93 4.77
CA HIS A 168 15.25 -1.68 5.71
C HIS A 168 14.22 -2.80 5.77
N ASP A 169 13.96 -3.45 4.63
CA ASP A 169 13.10 -4.63 4.55
C ASP A 169 13.72 -5.69 3.62
N PRO A 170 14.45 -6.66 4.18
CA PRO A 170 15.05 -7.74 3.42
C PRO A 170 14.05 -8.70 2.75
N LEU A 171 12.75 -8.58 3.04
CA LEU A 171 11.66 -9.31 2.39
C LEU A 171 10.98 -8.51 1.27
N ASN A 172 11.41 -7.28 1.03
CA ASN A 172 10.93 -6.47 -0.10
C ASN A 172 11.45 -7.06 -1.42
N VAL A 173 10.65 -8.01 -1.97
CA VAL A 173 10.94 -8.72 -3.22
C VAL A 173 11.14 -7.74 -4.37
N ARG A 174 10.30 -6.72 -4.44
CA ARG A 174 10.28 -5.78 -5.57
C ARG A 174 11.55 -4.94 -5.59
N ALA A 175 11.95 -4.36 -4.48
CA ALA A 175 13.20 -3.60 -4.38
C ALA A 175 14.42 -4.49 -4.65
N GLY A 176 14.46 -5.70 -4.08
CA GLY A 176 15.56 -6.65 -4.27
C GLY A 176 15.74 -7.10 -5.72
N LEU A 177 14.66 -7.39 -6.44
CA LEU A 177 14.71 -7.80 -7.85
C LEU A 177 15.00 -6.63 -8.79
N GLN A 178 14.48 -5.42 -8.51
CA GLN A 178 14.83 -4.24 -9.31
C GLN A 178 16.30 -3.86 -9.15
N LEU A 179 16.84 -3.94 -7.94
CA LEU A 179 18.27 -3.73 -7.72
C LEU A 179 19.10 -4.78 -8.49
N ALA A 180 18.74 -6.07 -8.40
CA ALA A 180 19.43 -7.13 -9.12
C ALA A 180 19.38 -6.92 -10.65
N LYS A 181 18.22 -6.47 -11.18
CA LYS A 181 18.11 -6.12 -12.59
C LYS A 181 19.09 -5.01 -12.98
N LEU A 182 19.15 -3.93 -12.21
CA LEU A 182 20.08 -2.82 -12.47
C LEU A 182 21.55 -3.24 -12.33
N GLU A 183 21.86 -4.11 -11.37
CA GLU A 183 23.20 -4.70 -11.21
C GLU A 183 23.60 -5.52 -12.45
N ILE A 184 22.68 -6.33 -13.02
CA ILE A 184 22.90 -7.06 -14.28
C ILE A 184 23.14 -6.09 -15.44
N ASP A 185 22.25 -5.11 -15.59
CA ASP A 185 22.30 -4.14 -16.69
C ASP A 185 23.56 -3.25 -16.64
N THR A 186 24.16 -3.07 -15.45
CA THR A 186 25.41 -2.30 -15.23
C THR A 186 26.66 -3.17 -15.07
N GLY A 187 26.58 -4.48 -15.35
CA GLY A 187 27.72 -5.42 -15.35
C GLY A 187 28.12 -6.00 -13.98
N GLN A 188 27.37 -5.68 -12.91
CA GLN A 188 27.58 -6.21 -11.56
C GLN A 188 26.85 -7.56 -11.38
N VAL A 189 27.12 -8.51 -12.30
CA VAL A 189 26.33 -9.74 -12.43
C VAL A 189 26.49 -10.68 -11.24
N ALA A 190 27.68 -10.73 -10.63
CA ALA A 190 27.94 -11.61 -9.49
C ALA A 190 27.12 -11.17 -8.25
N GLU A 191 27.05 -9.87 -8.00
CA GLU A 191 26.27 -9.27 -6.92
C GLU A 191 24.78 -9.55 -7.12
N ALA A 192 24.27 -9.37 -8.33
CA ALA A 192 22.88 -9.65 -8.69
C ALA A 192 22.50 -11.12 -8.44
N VAL A 193 23.33 -12.06 -8.92
CA VAL A 193 23.11 -13.49 -8.71
C VAL A 193 23.08 -13.84 -7.22
N ALA A 194 24.02 -13.30 -6.44
CA ALA A 194 24.06 -13.52 -5.00
C ALA A 194 22.82 -12.94 -4.30
N ARG A 195 22.37 -11.75 -4.72
CA ARG A 195 21.16 -11.10 -4.20
C ARG A 195 19.91 -11.93 -4.48
N ILE A 196 19.69 -12.34 -5.72
CA ILE A 196 18.53 -13.15 -6.12
C ILE A 196 18.51 -14.47 -5.33
N LYS A 197 19.66 -15.15 -5.20
CA LYS A 197 19.73 -16.40 -4.42
C LYS A 197 19.36 -16.21 -2.95
N ARG A 198 19.87 -15.14 -2.30
CA ARG A 198 19.49 -14.80 -0.92
C ARG A 198 18.00 -14.50 -0.80
N LEU A 199 17.44 -13.76 -1.76
CA LEU A 199 16.01 -13.46 -1.78
C LEU A 199 15.18 -14.74 -1.90
N HIS A 200 15.54 -15.63 -2.83
CA HIS A 200 14.87 -16.93 -3.00
C HIS A 200 14.93 -17.82 -1.74
N GLN A 201 16.00 -17.74 -0.96
CA GLN A 201 16.11 -18.46 0.32
C GLN A 201 15.17 -17.91 1.38
N ARG A 202 14.90 -16.60 1.39
CA ARG A 202 14.08 -15.94 2.40
C ARG A 202 12.58 -16.00 2.11
N VAL A 203 12.19 -15.74 0.87
CA VAL A 203 10.77 -15.59 0.48
C VAL A 203 10.29 -16.65 -0.50
N GLY A 204 11.12 -17.63 -0.81
CA GLY A 204 10.85 -18.63 -1.84
C GLY A 204 11.20 -18.16 -3.25
N VAL A 205 11.20 -19.10 -4.18
CA VAL A 205 11.58 -18.85 -5.57
C VAL A 205 10.51 -18.01 -6.26
N GLN A 206 10.95 -16.92 -6.88
CA GLN A 206 10.11 -15.99 -7.64
C GLN A 206 10.35 -16.16 -9.14
N PRO A 207 9.32 -16.13 -10.02
CA PRO A 207 9.50 -16.26 -11.46
C PRO A 207 10.39 -15.16 -12.04
N ALA A 208 10.21 -13.90 -11.60
CA ALA A 208 11.05 -12.79 -12.03
C ALA A 208 12.52 -12.96 -11.63
N GLY A 209 12.79 -13.55 -10.45
CA GLY A 209 14.14 -13.89 -10.02
C GLY A 209 14.79 -14.98 -10.88
N LEU A 210 14.02 -16.01 -11.30
CA LEU A 210 14.54 -17.05 -12.22
C LEU A 210 14.88 -16.45 -13.58
N LEU A 211 14.02 -15.61 -14.14
CA LEU A 211 14.27 -14.96 -15.41
C LEU A 211 15.54 -14.07 -15.36
N LEU A 212 15.71 -13.32 -14.28
CA LEU A 212 16.95 -12.54 -14.07
C LEU A 212 18.19 -13.41 -13.93
N LEU A 213 18.09 -14.59 -13.28
CA LEU A 213 19.21 -15.56 -13.22
C LEU A 213 19.55 -16.10 -14.61
N VAL A 214 18.55 -16.43 -15.43
CA VAL A 214 18.76 -16.85 -16.83
C VAL A 214 19.54 -15.79 -17.59
N LYS A 215 19.07 -14.52 -17.55
CA LYS A 215 19.74 -13.38 -18.19
C LYS A 215 21.18 -13.21 -17.69
N ALA A 216 21.37 -13.23 -16.40
CA ALA A 216 22.68 -13.08 -15.76
C ALA A 216 23.68 -14.16 -16.20
N TYR A 217 23.25 -15.43 -16.24
CA TYR A 217 24.09 -16.54 -16.64
C TYR A 217 24.37 -16.55 -18.15
N GLN A 218 23.42 -16.15 -18.99
CA GLN A 218 23.66 -15.99 -20.43
C GLN A 218 24.71 -14.92 -20.73
N GLN A 219 24.63 -13.76 -20.05
CA GLN A 219 25.64 -12.70 -20.21
C GLN A 219 27.06 -13.15 -19.83
N GLN A 220 27.18 -14.11 -18.90
CA GLN A 220 28.46 -14.68 -18.48
C GLN A 220 28.89 -15.91 -19.28
N GLY A 221 28.08 -16.38 -20.24
CA GLY A 221 28.36 -17.60 -21.01
C GLY A 221 28.11 -18.90 -20.24
N TYR A 222 27.46 -18.87 -19.09
CA TYR A 222 27.15 -20.06 -18.29
C TYR A 222 25.84 -20.72 -18.78
N THR A 223 25.91 -21.30 -19.99
CA THR A 223 24.75 -21.85 -20.71
C THR A 223 24.00 -22.93 -19.93
N GLU A 224 24.72 -23.84 -19.26
CA GLU A 224 24.10 -24.92 -18.45
C GLU A 224 23.30 -24.36 -17.26
N ARG A 225 23.83 -23.35 -16.57
CA ARG A 225 23.11 -22.69 -15.45
C ARG A 225 21.90 -21.92 -15.94
N ALA A 226 22.02 -21.23 -17.05
CA ALA A 226 20.91 -20.55 -17.69
C ALA A 226 19.80 -21.53 -18.08
N ALA A 227 20.15 -22.65 -18.74
CA ALA A 227 19.20 -23.70 -19.12
C ALA A 227 18.52 -24.34 -17.90
N HIS A 228 19.26 -24.59 -16.82
CA HIS A 228 18.71 -25.14 -15.58
C HIS A 228 17.66 -24.20 -14.96
N ASP A 229 17.95 -22.89 -14.85
CA ASP A 229 16.98 -21.95 -14.26
C ASP A 229 15.82 -21.65 -15.22
N ALA A 230 16.01 -21.70 -16.54
CA ALA A 230 14.94 -21.66 -17.52
C ALA A 230 13.99 -22.87 -17.40
N GLN A 231 14.55 -24.08 -17.21
CA GLN A 231 13.75 -25.28 -16.95
C GLN A 231 12.93 -25.16 -15.65
N ARG A 232 13.53 -24.64 -14.59
CA ARG A 232 12.81 -24.37 -13.33
C ARG A 232 11.67 -23.37 -13.51
N LEU A 233 11.89 -22.32 -14.33
CA LEU A 233 10.85 -21.34 -14.65
C LEU A 233 9.69 -22.01 -15.39
N ALA A 234 9.98 -22.82 -16.42
CA ALA A 234 8.98 -23.58 -17.19
C ALA A 234 8.17 -24.55 -16.30
N GLN A 235 8.85 -25.30 -15.43
CA GLN A 235 8.20 -26.33 -14.60
C GLN A 235 7.36 -25.76 -13.47
N ARG A 236 7.85 -24.69 -12.83
CA ARG A 236 7.20 -24.16 -11.62
C ARG A 236 6.23 -23.03 -11.89
N PHE A 237 6.41 -22.32 -13.00
CA PHE A 237 5.66 -21.10 -13.32
C PHE A 237 5.27 -21.04 -14.81
N PRO A 238 4.63 -22.10 -15.37
CA PRO A 238 4.35 -22.20 -16.82
C PRO A 238 3.41 -21.09 -17.31
N GLU A 239 2.54 -20.57 -16.44
CA GLU A 239 1.56 -19.50 -16.76
C GLU A 239 2.08 -18.09 -16.43
N SER A 240 3.34 -17.96 -15.95
CA SER A 240 3.87 -16.64 -15.57
C SER A 240 4.19 -15.77 -16.79
N LYS A 241 4.07 -14.45 -16.59
CA LYS A 241 4.52 -13.49 -17.60
C LYS A 241 6.01 -13.66 -17.93
N GLU A 242 6.82 -13.99 -16.93
CA GLU A 242 8.25 -14.19 -17.07
C GLU A 242 8.58 -15.38 -17.97
N TYR A 243 7.81 -16.46 -17.89
CA TYR A 243 8.00 -17.59 -18.81
C TYR A 243 7.59 -17.22 -20.24
N GLN A 244 6.51 -16.44 -20.43
CA GLN A 244 6.14 -15.93 -21.74
C GLN A 244 7.23 -15.01 -22.32
N LEU A 245 7.81 -14.12 -21.52
CA LEU A 245 8.95 -13.29 -21.93
C LEU A 245 10.17 -14.13 -22.31
N TYR A 246 10.45 -15.19 -21.56
CA TYR A 246 11.52 -16.13 -21.89
C TYR A 246 11.31 -16.80 -23.24
N LEU A 247 10.10 -17.30 -23.51
CA LEU A 247 9.76 -17.95 -24.79
C LEU A 247 9.85 -16.97 -25.97
N ALA A 248 9.48 -15.72 -25.76
CA ALA A 248 9.58 -14.64 -26.75
C ALA A 248 11.01 -14.10 -26.93
N ASN A 249 11.95 -14.48 -26.06
CA ASN A 249 13.31 -13.93 -25.97
C ASN A 249 13.33 -12.40 -25.72
N GLU A 250 12.38 -11.92 -24.88
CA GLU A 250 12.14 -10.49 -24.55
C GLU A 250 12.53 -10.18 -23.09
N TYR A 251 13.82 -10.36 -22.65
CA TYR A 251 14.23 -10.18 -21.26
C TYR A 251 15.63 -9.63 -21.03
#